data_c7a1dbc0ce1a6fd7dc17100b678bb458
#
_entry.id   c7a1dbc0ce1a6fd7dc17100b678bb458
#
_cell.length_a   1.000
_cell.length_b   1.000
_cell.length_c   1.000
_cell.angle_alpha   90.00
_cell.angle_beta   90.00
_cell.angle_gamma   90.00
#
_symmetry.space_group_name_H-M   'P 1'
#
loop_
_entity.id
_entity.type
_entity.pdbx_description
1 polymer ?
#
loop_
_entity_poly.entity_id
_entity_poly.type
_entity_poly.pdbx_seq_one_letter_code
_entity_poly.pdbx_strand_id
1 'polypeptide(L)'
;IQEFHLGIINNLFDEPEEITNNVIEIIESARNSTQRKYADYSEAYDAIVHHGELISTRIIAAYVGLTRDTVWHDTKKLIKTDDQFRRATVKWEETTRAIQSTIIEESVHVVQGFIGSTANEKPTTLGREGSDYTGAVFAYCLNANSLTIWKDVPGMLNGDPKIFSNTTKIDSIPFNEAIELAFYGASIIHPKTIQPLKKKNIPLQIKSFIDPSKSGTTI
;
A
#
# COMPACT_ATOMS: atom_id res chain seq x y z
N ILE A 1 -18.37 10.96 -2.41
CA ILE A 1 -17.40 10.18 -1.58
C ILE A 1 -18.11 9.67 -0.33
N GLN A 2 -18.74 10.53 0.47
CA GLN A 2 -19.39 10.13 1.73
C GLN A 2 -20.45 9.05 1.52
N GLU A 3 -21.45 9.28 0.69
CA GLU A 3 -22.53 8.32 0.40
C GLU A 3 -22.01 6.96 -0.06
N PHE A 4 -20.96 6.95 -0.91
CA PHE A 4 -20.33 5.72 -1.39
C PHE A 4 -19.76 4.89 -0.24
N HIS A 5 -19.00 5.50 0.67
CA HIS A 5 -18.38 4.78 1.78
C HIS A 5 -19.39 4.37 2.85
N LEU A 6 -20.39 5.21 3.12
CA LEU A 6 -21.49 4.84 4.03
C LEU A 6 -22.30 3.67 3.49
N GLY A 7 -22.53 3.61 2.17
CA GLY A 7 -23.16 2.45 1.54
C GLY A 7 -22.38 1.16 1.73
N ILE A 8 -21.04 1.21 1.61
CA ILE A 8 -20.15 0.06 1.89
C ILE A 8 -20.26 -0.36 3.37
N ILE A 9 -20.16 0.60 4.28
CA ILE A 9 -20.22 0.35 5.72
C ILE A 9 -21.54 -0.32 6.09
N ASN A 10 -22.66 0.22 5.65
CA ASN A 10 -23.98 -0.33 5.93
C ASN A 10 -24.20 -1.75 5.38
N ASN A 11 -23.47 -2.13 4.33
CA ASN A 11 -23.52 -3.48 3.77
C ASN A 11 -22.60 -4.48 4.49
N LEU A 12 -21.58 -3.99 5.19
CA LEU A 12 -20.55 -4.84 5.82
C LEU A 12 -20.77 -5.05 7.32
N PHE A 13 -21.47 -4.13 7.99
CA PHE A 13 -21.58 -4.11 9.45
C PHE A 13 -23.03 -4.09 9.91
N ASP A 14 -23.36 -4.96 10.88
CA ASP A 14 -24.66 -4.96 11.54
C ASP A 14 -24.81 -3.75 12.49
N GLU A 15 -23.74 -3.33 13.13
CA GLU A 15 -23.63 -2.16 14.00
C GLU A 15 -22.62 -1.15 13.41
N PRO A 16 -23.06 -0.28 12.48
CA PRO A 16 -22.15 0.56 11.70
C PRO A 16 -21.75 1.88 12.38
N GLU A 17 -22.29 2.24 13.55
CA GLU A 17 -22.19 3.59 14.12
C GLU A 17 -20.76 4.02 14.38
N GLU A 18 -19.94 3.16 15.02
CA GLU A 18 -18.57 3.50 15.39
C GLU A 18 -17.71 3.72 14.13
N ILE A 19 -17.75 2.79 13.17
CA ILE A 19 -16.96 2.91 11.95
C ILE A 19 -17.45 4.06 11.07
N THR A 20 -18.75 4.33 11.06
CA THR A 20 -19.36 5.48 10.39
C THR A 20 -18.77 6.79 10.92
N ASN A 21 -18.75 6.97 12.24
CA ASN A 21 -18.20 8.17 12.87
C ASN A 21 -16.72 8.35 12.53
N ASN A 22 -15.92 7.29 12.65
CA ASN A 22 -14.49 7.32 12.28
C ASN A 22 -14.28 7.76 10.82
N VAL A 23 -15.07 7.25 9.89
CA VAL A 23 -14.96 7.58 8.46
C VAL A 23 -15.43 9.01 8.18
N ILE A 24 -16.48 9.48 8.84
CA ILE A 24 -16.96 10.87 8.74
C ILE A 24 -15.85 11.85 9.20
N GLU A 25 -15.18 11.58 10.32
CA GLU A 25 -14.05 12.41 10.79
C GLU A 25 -12.95 12.52 9.75
N ILE A 26 -12.59 11.41 9.08
CA ILE A 26 -11.56 11.43 8.02
C ILE A 26 -12.06 12.25 6.81
N ILE A 27 -13.33 12.13 6.43
CA ILE A 27 -13.94 12.90 5.33
C ILE A 27 -13.95 14.39 5.64
N GLU A 28 -14.30 14.77 6.88
CA GLU A 28 -14.25 16.16 7.32
C GLU A 28 -12.82 16.72 7.32
N SER A 29 -11.84 15.93 7.76
CA SER A 29 -10.42 16.27 7.66
C SER A 29 -10.00 16.50 6.20
N ALA A 30 -10.45 15.64 5.28
CA ALA A 30 -10.21 15.82 3.84
C ALA A 30 -10.81 17.13 3.31
N ARG A 31 -12.07 17.42 3.71
CA ARG A 31 -12.75 18.68 3.35
C ARG A 31 -12.00 19.89 3.87
N ASN A 32 -11.56 19.85 5.13
CA ASN A 32 -10.78 20.93 5.72
C ASN A 32 -9.44 21.11 4.99
N SER A 33 -8.81 20.02 4.54
CA SER A 33 -7.59 20.10 3.75
C SER A 33 -7.78 20.80 2.42
N THR A 34 -8.94 20.70 1.77
CA THR A 34 -9.22 21.43 0.53
C THR A 34 -9.34 22.96 0.70
N GLN A 35 -9.52 23.43 1.93
CA GLN A 35 -9.67 24.85 2.24
C GLN A 35 -8.37 25.52 2.72
N ARG A 36 -7.29 24.73 2.92
CA ARG A 36 -6.00 25.23 3.38
C ARG A 36 -5.19 25.85 2.23
N LYS A 37 -4.28 26.76 2.59
CA LYS A 37 -3.25 27.25 1.68
C LYS A 37 -2.02 26.35 1.76
N TYR A 38 -1.46 26.02 0.62
CA TYR A 38 -0.27 25.19 0.47
C TYR A 38 0.81 25.96 -0.30
N ALA A 39 2.05 25.56 -0.17
CA ALA A 39 3.16 26.18 -0.87
C ALA A 39 3.04 25.98 -2.40
N ASP A 40 2.62 24.80 -2.82
CA ASP A 40 2.41 24.47 -4.23
C ASP A 40 1.35 23.36 -4.41
N TYR A 41 1.10 23.02 -5.68
CA TYR A 41 0.15 21.97 -6.06
C TYR A 41 0.55 20.59 -5.52
N SER A 42 1.84 20.27 -5.44
CA SER A 42 2.28 18.93 -5.02
C SER A 42 2.05 18.71 -3.53
N GLU A 43 2.29 19.71 -2.70
CA GLU A 43 1.93 19.68 -1.28
C GLU A 43 0.42 19.58 -1.09
N ALA A 44 -0.36 20.38 -1.84
CA ALA A 44 -1.82 20.32 -1.78
C ALA A 44 -2.35 18.93 -2.19
N TYR A 45 -1.80 18.34 -3.25
CA TYR A 45 -2.17 17.01 -3.73
C TYR A 45 -1.99 15.96 -2.64
N ASP A 46 -0.80 15.88 -2.05
CA ASP A 46 -0.49 14.90 -1.00
C ASP A 46 -1.34 15.11 0.25
N ALA A 47 -1.58 16.36 0.64
CA ALA A 47 -2.41 16.71 1.78
C ALA A 47 -3.90 16.36 1.60
N ILE A 48 -4.38 16.15 0.39
CA ILE A 48 -5.77 15.81 0.11
C ILE A 48 -5.93 14.33 -0.21
N VAL A 49 -5.09 13.80 -1.12
CA VAL A 49 -5.31 12.46 -1.68
C VAL A 49 -5.10 11.33 -0.67
N HIS A 50 -4.21 11.53 0.32
CA HIS A 50 -3.93 10.50 1.33
C HIS A 50 -5.15 10.08 2.16
N HIS A 51 -6.19 10.92 2.26
CA HIS A 51 -7.40 10.60 3.01
C HIS A 51 -8.17 9.41 2.42
N GLY A 52 -8.09 9.19 1.11
CA GLY A 52 -8.72 8.01 0.49
C GLY A 52 -8.18 6.70 1.03
N GLU A 53 -6.85 6.62 1.22
CA GLU A 53 -6.18 5.46 1.81
C GLU A 53 -6.53 5.28 3.29
N LEU A 54 -6.67 6.38 4.04
CA LEU A 54 -7.12 6.33 5.44
C LEU A 54 -8.53 5.75 5.54
N ILE A 55 -9.47 6.22 4.71
CA ILE A 55 -10.86 5.76 4.73
C ILE A 55 -10.94 4.26 4.41
N SER A 56 -10.35 3.84 3.28
CA SER A 56 -10.44 2.45 2.84
C SER A 56 -9.86 1.48 3.86
N THR A 57 -8.67 1.79 4.40
CA THR A 57 -8.00 0.92 5.36
C THR A 57 -8.68 0.94 6.74
N ARG A 58 -9.34 2.04 7.11
CA ARG A 58 -10.12 2.08 8.35
C ARG A 58 -11.31 1.14 8.30
N ILE A 59 -12.03 1.11 7.16
CA ILE A 59 -13.14 0.17 6.94
C ILE A 59 -12.62 -1.28 6.94
N ILE A 60 -11.53 -1.55 6.22
CA ILE A 60 -10.93 -2.89 6.16
C ILE A 60 -10.48 -3.36 7.54
N ALA A 61 -9.81 -2.52 8.32
CA ALA A 61 -9.36 -2.87 9.66
C ALA A 61 -10.53 -3.20 10.59
N ALA A 62 -11.61 -2.41 10.56
CA ALA A 62 -12.80 -2.68 11.33
C ALA A 62 -13.44 -4.02 10.91
N TYR A 63 -13.53 -4.30 9.61
CA TYR A 63 -14.12 -5.54 9.10
C TYR A 63 -13.29 -6.78 9.47
N VAL A 64 -11.97 -6.73 9.31
CA VAL A 64 -11.07 -7.82 9.73
C VAL A 64 -11.14 -8.01 11.25
N GLY A 65 -11.29 -6.90 11.99
CA GLY A 65 -11.43 -6.89 13.45
C GLY A 65 -12.67 -7.65 13.98
N LEU A 66 -13.68 -7.90 13.15
CA LEU A 66 -14.82 -8.74 13.53
C LEU A 66 -14.44 -10.19 13.81
N THR A 67 -13.34 -10.67 13.25
CA THR A 67 -12.93 -12.09 13.32
C THR A 67 -11.50 -12.31 13.78
N ARG A 68 -10.66 -11.29 13.82
CA ARG A 68 -9.24 -11.37 14.18
C ARG A 68 -8.82 -10.19 15.03
N ASP A 69 -7.88 -10.41 15.95
CA ASP A 69 -7.23 -9.30 16.65
C ASP A 69 -6.52 -8.41 15.60
N THR A 70 -6.97 -7.16 15.49
CA THR A 70 -6.58 -6.27 14.40
C THR A 70 -6.27 -4.87 14.92
N VAL A 71 -5.10 -4.36 14.55
CA VAL A 71 -4.67 -3.02 14.88
C VAL A 71 -4.53 -2.18 13.62
N TRP A 72 -5.22 -1.06 13.55
CA TRP A 72 -5.08 -0.07 12.49
C TRP A 72 -4.03 0.98 12.86
N HIS A 73 -3.11 1.28 11.95
CA HIS A 73 -2.10 2.31 12.13
C HIS A 73 -2.20 3.40 11.06
N ASP A 74 -1.95 4.64 11.44
CA ASP A 74 -1.73 5.71 10.48
C ASP A 74 -0.29 5.63 9.96
N THR A 75 -0.11 5.21 8.72
CA THR A 75 1.20 5.03 8.08
C THR A 75 2.06 6.28 8.07
N LYS A 76 1.48 7.48 8.14
CA LYS A 76 2.23 8.73 8.30
C LYS A 76 3.09 8.75 9.56
N LYS A 77 2.70 8.03 10.60
CA LYS A 77 3.50 7.88 11.82
C LYS A 77 4.67 6.92 11.64
N LEU A 78 4.58 6.00 10.69
CA LEU A 78 5.49 4.88 10.48
C LEU A 78 6.47 5.12 9.34
N ILE A 79 6.01 5.62 8.19
CA ILE A 79 6.88 5.90 7.03
C ILE A 79 7.29 7.37 7.03
N LYS A 80 8.57 7.60 7.32
CA LYS A 80 9.20 8.91 7.29
C LYS A 80 9.87 9.16 5.96
N THR A 81 9.67 10.36 5.40
CA THR A 81 10.13 10.71 4.05
C THR A 81 10.82 12.07 4.03
N ASP A 82 11.46 12.38 2.89
CA ASP A 82 11.78 13.75 2.53
C ASP A 82 10.49 14.55 2.19
N ASP A 83 10.67 15.79 1.74
CA ASP A 83 9.60 16.73 1.37
C ASP A 83 9.37 16.83 -0.16
N GLN A 84 9.81 15.83 -0.92
CA GLN A 84 9.53 15.74 -2.35
C GLN A 84 8.11 15.21 -2.59
N PHE A 85 7.12 16.06 -2.35
CA PHE A 85 5.71 15.71 -2.52
C PHE A 85 5.44 14.99 -3.85
N ARG A 86 4.45 14.06 -3.87
CA ARG A 86 4.04 13.17 -4.96
C ARG A 86 5.05 12.08 -5.35
N ARG A 87 6.30 12.13 -4.86
CA ARG A 87 7.36 11.14 -5.13
C ARG A 87 8.38 11.06 -3.99
N ALA A 88 7.89 11.14 -2.78
CA ALA A 88 8.74 11.22 -1.60
C ALA A 88 9.66 9.99 -1.45
N THR A 89 10.86 10.27 -0.97
CA THR A 89 11.87 9.24 -0.72
C THR A 89 11.82 8.82 0.74
N VAL A 90 11.78 7.51 0.99
CA VAL A 90 11.72 6.94 2.33
C VAL A 90 13.05 7.16 3.06
N LYS A 91 12.98 7.70 4.28
CA LYS A 91 14.10 7.79 5.23
C LYS A 91 14.19 6.46 6.00
N TRP A 92 15.04 5.58 5.52
CA TRP A 92 15.07 4.17 5.93
C TRP A 92 15.32 3.96 7.43
N GLU A 93 16.26 4.68 8.03
CA GLU A 93 16.59 4.51 9.45
C GLU A 93 15.44 4.92 10.37
N GLU A 94 14.84 6.09 10.10
CA GLU A 94 13.71 6.62 10.86
C GLU A 94 12.48 5.72 10.70
N THR A 95 12.20 5.29 9.45
CA THR A 95 11.10 4.39 9.11
C THR A 95 11.26 3.03 9.78
N THR A 96 12.47 2.44 9.71
CA THR A 96 12.74 1.14 10.33
C THR A 96 12.52 1.19 11.84
N ARG A 97 13.03 2.21 12.52
CA ARG A 97 12.80 2.39 13.96
C ARG A 97 11.32 2.53 14.31
N ALA A 98 10.59 3.36 13.56
CA ALA A 98 9.17 3.58 13.79
C ALA A 98 8.35 2.30 13.59
N ILE A 99 8.60 1.55 12.51
CA ILE A 99 7.89 0.30 12.22
C ILE A 99 8.21 -0.76 13.28
N GLN A 100 9.48 -1.01 13.57
CA GLN A 100 9.90 -2.05 14.52
C GLN A 100 9.44 -1.78 15.97
N SER A 101 9.30 -0.52 16.35
CA SER A 101 8.80 -0.17 17.67
C SER A 101 7.27 -0.25 17.81
N THR A 102 6.55 -0.34 16.68
CA THR A 102 5.08 -0.25 16.66
C THR A 102 4.42 -1.56 16.28
N ILE A 103 5.00 -2.30 15.32
CA ILE A 103 4.42 -3.55 14.82
C ILE A 103 4.93 -4.71 15.67
N ILE A 104 4.00 -5.45 16.28
CA ILE A 104 4.25 -6.64 17.09
C ILE A 104 3.63 -7.87 16.41
N GLU A 105 4.24 -9.05 16.58
CA GLU A 105 3.93 -10.24 15.76
C GLU A 105 2.55 -10.89 16.02
N GLU A 106 1.86 -10.55 17.11
CA GLU A 106 0.70 -11.31 17.59
C GLU A 106 -0.65 -10.91 16.95
N SER A 107 -0.69 -9.80 16.21
CA SER A 107 -1.94 -9.22 15.69
C SER A 107 -1.89 -9.03 14.17
N VAL A 108 -3.05 -8.86 13.56
CA VAL A 108 -3.15 -8.37 12.19
C VAL A 108 -2.99 -6.86 12.19
N HIS A 109 -1.99 -6.36 11.48
CA HIS A 109 -1.75 -4.92 11.35
C HIS A 109 -2.24 -4.42 9.99
N VAL A 110 -3.18 -3.48 10.00
CA VAL A 110 -3.68 -2.83 8.79
C VAL A 110 -3.08 -1.43 8.70
N VAL A 111 -2.42 -1.16 7.58
CA VAL A 111 -1.74 0.11 7.29
C VAL A 111 -2.15 0.62 5.92
N GLN A 112 -2.00 1.93 5.67
CA GLN A 112 -2.20 2.49 4.35
C GLN A 112 -0.99 2.22 3.46
N GLY A 113 -1.24 1.91 2.22
CA GLY A 113 -0.25 1.99 1.17
C GLY A 113 -0.04 3.44 0.68
N PHE A 114 1.01 3.68 -0.10
CA PHE A 114 1.21 4.91 -0.87
C PHE A 114 1.61 6.16 -0.08
N ILE A 115 1.33 6.25 1.22
CA ILE A 115 1.52 7.46 2.03
C ILE A 115 2.66 7.37 3.04
N GLY A 116 3.20 8.54 3.40
CA GLY A 116 4.16 8.74 4.48
C GLY A 116 4.05 10.15 5.04
N SER A 117 5.05 10.62 5.75
CA SER A 117 5.12 11.99 6.22
C SER A 117 6.55 12.56 6.27
N THR A 118 6.65 13.86 6.12
CA THR A 118 7.89 14.62 6.39
C THR A 118 8.19 14.66 7.88
N ALA A 119 9.39 15.16 8.24
CA ALA A 119 9.76 15.43 9.64
C ALA A 119 8.80 16.41 10.35
N ASN A 120 8.16 17.30 9.59
CA ASN A 120 7.16 18.24 10.10
C ASN A 120 5.73 17.69 10.02
N GLU A 121 5.58 16.37 9.93
CA GLU A 121 4.30 15.65 9.88
C GLU A 121 3.38 16.00 8.71
N LYS A 122 3.88 16.67 7.67
CA LYS A 122 3.13 16.91 6.45
C LYS A 122 2.95 15.59 5.69
N PRO A 123 1.73 15.25 5.25
CA PRO A 123 1.50 14.07 4.43
C PRO A 123 2.32 14.11 3.14
N THR A 124 2.85 12.96 2.75
CA THR A 124 3.57 12.76 1.49
C THR A 124 3.06 11.52 0.79
N THR A 125 3.24 11.45 -0.53
CA THR A 125 2.95 10.23 -1.29
C THR A 125 4.21 9.67 -1.95
N LEU A 126 4.25 8.33 -2.07
CA LEU A 126 5.43 7.60 -2.54
C LEU A 126 5.50 7.47 -4.07
N GLY A 127 4.57 8.10 -4.78
CA GLY A 127 4.51 8.10 -6.24
C GLY A 127 3.94 6.83 -6.83
N ARG A 128 4.31 6.55 -8.09
CA ARG A 128 3.77 5.42 -8.86
C ARG A 128 3.96 4.10 -8.14
N GLU A 129 2.91 3.27 -8.11
CA GLU A 129 2.87 1.97 -7.40
C GLU A 129 3.30 2.07 -5.92
N GLY A 130 2.96 3.20 -5.29
CA GLY A 130 3.34 3.50 -3.93
C GLY A 130 2.80 2.49 -2.90
N SER A 131 1.65 1.86 -3.15
CA SER A 131 1.09 0.83 -2.26
C SER A 131 1.93 -0.44 -2.26
N ASP A 132 2.34 -0.93 -3.44
CA ASP A 132 3.24 -2.09 -3.56
C ASP A 132 4.59 -1.78 -2.91
N TYR A 133 5.10 -0.56 -3.13
CA TYR A 133 6.34 -0.11 -2.51
C TYR A 133 6.23 -0.02 -0.99
N THR A 134 5.09 0.42 -0.46
CA THR A 134 4.82 0.40 0.99
C THR A 134 4.92 -1.01 1.55
N GLY A 135 4.30 -2.00 0.91
CA GLY A 135 4.44 -3.40 1.31
C GLY A 135 5.91 -3.84 1.37
N ALA A 136 6.71 -3.48 0.37
CA ALA A 136 8.14 -3.80 0.36
C ALA A 136 8.94 -3.06 1.46
N VAL A 137 8.58 -1.82 1.80
CA VAL A 137 9.18 -1.09 2.92
C VAL A 137 8.89 -1.79 4.25
N PHE A 138 7.64 -2.19 4.52
CA PHE A 138 7.28 -2.93 5.73
C PHE A 138 8.00 -4.29 5.77
N ALA A 139 7.97 -5.06 4.67
CA ALA A 139 8.66 -6.34 4.60
C ALA A 139 10.16 -6.20 4.90
N TYR A 140 10.81 -5.19 4.32
CA TYR A 140 12.22 -4.91 4.59
C TYR A 140 12.46 -4.54 6.06
N CYS A 141 11.67 -3.62 6.64
CA CYS A 141 11.87 -3.14 8.00
C CYS A 141 11.64 -4.23 9.05
N LEU A 142 10.69 -5.13 8.81
CA LEU A 142 10.32 -6.23 9.70
C LEU A 142 11.13 -7.52 9.46
N ASN A 143 12.02 -7.56 8.47
CA ASN A 143 12.68 -8.81 8.02
C ASN A 143 11.64 -9.91 7.74
N ALA A 144 10.58 -9.58 7.01
CA ALA A 144 9.49 -10.49 6.75
C ALA A 144 9.95 -11.77 6.02
N ASN A 145 9.28 -12.88 6.28
CA ASN A 145 9.54 -14.16 5.60
C ASN A 145 9.19 -14.11 4.11
N SER A 146 8.20 -13.30 3.73
CA SER A 146 7.77 -13.08 2.34
C SER A 146 6.92 -11.83 2.23
N LEU A 147 6.74 -11.34 1.00
CA LEU A 147 5.73 -10.35 0.64
C LEU A 147 4.83 -10.92 -0.44
N THR A 148 3.51 -10.85 -0.26
CA THR A 148 2.55 -11.17 -1.31
C THR A 148 1.85 -9.90 -1.77
N ILE A 149 1.89 -9.64 -3.08
CA ILE A 149 1.14 -8.55 -3.71
C ILE A 149 -0.02 -9.17 -4.49
N TRP A 150 -1.23 -8.79 -4.12
CA TRP A 150 -2.46 -9.24 -4.75
C TRP A 150 -2.86 -8.27 -5.86
N LYS A 151 -3.06 -8.82 -7.08
CA LYS A 151 -3.45 -8.05 -8.27
C LYS A 151 -4.61 -8.72 -9.00
N ASP A 152 -5.12 -8.07 -10.04
CA ASP A 152 -6.17 -8.58 -10.93
C ASP A 152 -5.64 -9.51 -12.02
N VAL A 153 -4.35 -9.83 -12.00
CA VAL A 153 -3.67 -10.69 -12.99
C VAL A 153 -3.16 -11.98 -12.34
N PRO A 154 -3.01 -13.07 -13.12
CA PRO A 154 -2.63 -14.38 -12.56
C PRO A 154 -1.18 -14.48 -12.08
N GLY A 155 -0.37 -13.47 -12.30
CA GLY A 155 1.06 -13.41 -12.06
C GLY A 155 1.78 -12.69 -13.21
N MET A 156 3.09 -12.82 -13.30
CA MET A 156 3.87 -12.30 -14.42
C MET A 156 3.70 -13.20 -15.65
N LEU A 157 3.52 -12.59 -16.80
CA LEU A 157 3.44 -13.28 -18.09
C LEU A 157 4.71 -13.00 -18.91
N ASN A 158 5.03 -13.91 -19.81
CA ASN A 158 6.18 -13.79 -20.73
C ASN A 158 5.95 -12.76 -21.86
N GLY A 159 4.79 -12.11 -21.92
CA GLY A 159 4.45 -11.07 -22.88
C GLY A 159 3.16 -10.36 -22.49
N ASP A 160 2.87 -9.23 -23.14
CA ASP A 160 1.61 -8.51 -22.96
C ASP A 160 0.46 -9.29 -23.63
N PRO A 161 -0.54 -9.77 -22.88
CA PRO A 161 -1.67 -10.53 -23.45
C PRO A 161 -2.56 -9.71 -24.41
N LYS A 162 -2.45 -8.38 -24.37
CA LYS A 162 -3.13 -7.50 -25.34
C LYS A 162 -2.48 -7.51 -26.71
N ILE A 163 -1.19 -7.89 -26.77
CA ILE A 163 -0.39 -7.92 -28.00
C ILE A 163 -0.21 -9.37 -28.46
N PHE A 164 0.04 -10.28 -27.52
CA PHE A 164 0.37 -11.68 -27.81
C PHE A 164 -0.72 -12.61 -27.26
N SER A 165 -1.42 -13.33 -28.14
CA SER A 165 -2.50 -14.25 -27.77
C SER A 165 -2.03 -15.50 -26.99
N ASN A 166 -0.76 -15.89 -27.13
CA ASN A 166 -0.20 -17.11 -26.58
C ASN A 166 0.75 -16.84 -25.39
N THR A 167 0.37 -15.91 -24.51
CA THR A 167 1.18 -15.65 -23.31
C THR A 167 1.06 -16.77 -22.30
N THR A 168 2.18 -17.07 -21.63
CA THR A 168 2.23 -18.06 -20.56
C THR A 168 2.67 -17.40 -19.26
N LYS A 169 2.12 -17.90 -18.14
CA LYS A 169 2.50 -17.43 -16.82
C LYS A 169 3.90 -17.95 -16.47
N ILE A 170 4.70 -17.08 -15.87
CA ILE A 170 6.02 -17.41 -15.32
C ILE A 170 5.80 -17.84 -13.86
N ASP A 171 6.15 -19.08 -13.51
CA ASP A 171 5.95 -19.59 -12.14
C ASP A 171 7.00 -19.04 -11.17
N SER A 172 8.25 -18.92 -11.62
CA SER A 172 9.33 -18.33 -10.82
C SER A 172 10.31 -17.57 -11.71
N ILE A 173 10.85 -16.47 -11.19
CA ILE A 173 11.79 -15.62 -11.90
C ILE A 173 12.77 -14.98 -10.91
N PRO A 174 14.09 -14.94 -11.21
CA PRO A 174 15.08 -14.27 -10.37
C PRO A 174 14.82 -12.76 -10.27
N PHE A 175 15.20 -12.14 -9.15
CA PHE A 175 15.06 -10.69 -8.93
C PHE A 175 15.64 -9.83 -10.06
N ASN A 176 16.79 -10.19 -10.62
CA ASN A 176 17.42 -9.43 -11.70
C ASN A 176 16.56 -9.42 -12.95
N GLU A 177 16.09 -10.59 -13.36
CA GLU A 177 15.22 -10.73 -14.54
C GLU A 177 13.87 -10.04 -14.33
N ALA A 178 13.28 -10.14 -13.13
CA ALA A 178 12.05 -9.43 -12.79
C ALA A 178 12.22 -7.90 -12.89
N ILE A 179 13.38 -7.37 -12.46
CA ILE A 179 13.70 -5.94 -12.59
C ILE A 179 13.82 -5.53 -14.06
N GLU A 180 14.46 -6.34 -14.88
CA GLU A 180 14.61 -6.09 -16.32
C GLU A 180 13.26 -6.13 -17.03
N LEU A 181 12.44 -7.15 -16.77
CA LEU A 181 11.09 -7.23 -17.32
C LEU A 181 10.23 -6.03 -16.92
N ALA A 182 10.31 -5.62 -15.66
CA ALA A 182 9.59 -4.45 -15.15
C ALA A 182 10.06 -3.15 -15.83
N PHE A 183 11.35 -3.05 -16.14
CA PHE A 183 11.91 -1.88 -16.83
C PHE A 183 11.48 -1.81 -18.30
N TYR A 184 11.43 -2.94 -19.00
CA TYR A 184 11.09 -3.02 -20.42
C TYR A 184 9.57 -3.13 -20.73
N GLY A 185 8.71 -2.96 -19.72
CA GLY A 185 7.27 -2.79 -19.99
C GLY A 185 6.34 -3.80 -19.32
N ALA A 186 6.82 -4.79 -18.59
CA ALA A 186 5.96 -5.59 -17.73
C ALA A 186 5.51 -4.75 -16.53
N SER A 187 4.42 -3.97 -16.72
CA SER A 187 3.91 -3.00 -15.74
C SER A 187 3.22 -3.63 -14.52
N ILE A 188 3.54 -4.89 -14.21
CA ILE A 188 2.90 -5.62 -13.10
C ILE A 188 3.47 -5.20 -11.74
N ILE A 189 4.77 -4.91 -11.70
CA ILE A 189 5.50 -4.49 -10.49
C ILE A 189 6.58 -3.49 -10.86
N HIS A 190 6.76 -2.46 -10.05
CA HIS A 190 7.80 -1.45 -10.31
C HIS A 190 9.14 -1.88 -9.70
N PRO A 191 10.29 -1.65 -10.38
CA PRO A 191 11.63 -1.96 -9.85
C PRO A 191 11.90 -1.42 -8.45
N LYS A 192 11.32 -0.26 -8.10
CA LYS A 192 11.42 0.36 -6.78
C LYS A 192 10.89 -0.57 -5.66
N THR A 193 9.86 -1.35 -5.95
CA THR A 193 9.29 -2.33 -5.01
C THR A 193 10.21 -3.54 -4.82
N ILE A 194 10.86 -3.99 -5.89
CA ILE A 194 11.73 -5.19 -5.87
C ILE A 194 13.05 -4.92 -5.13
N GLN A 195 13.60 -3.72 -5.25
CA GLN A 195 14.92 -3.37 -4.72
C GLN A 195 15.11 -3.63 -3.21
N PRO A 196 14.24 -3.19 -2.30
CA PRO A 196 14.40 -3.47 -0.87
C PRO A 196 14.28 -4.97 -0.55
N LEU A 197 13.42 -5.70 -1.25
CA LEU A 197 13.24 -7.14 -1.05
C LEU A 197 14.48 -7.91 -1.48
N LYS A 198 15.05 -7.59 -2.64
CA LYS A 198 16.30 -8.16 -3.13
C LYS A 198 17.45 -7.97 -2.13
N LYS A 199 17.58 -6.79 -1.50
CA LYS A 199 18.63 -6.51 -0.51
C LYS A 199 18.62 -7.45 0.68
N LYS A 200 17.45 -7.94 1.08
CA LYS A 200 17.26 -8.85 2.22
C LYS A 200 16.88 -10.27 1.81
N ASN A 201 16.86 -10.55 0.53
CA ASN A 201 16.49 -11.86 -0.01
C ASN A 201 15.08 -12.31 0.42
N ILE A 202 14.13 -11.35 0.50
CA ILE A 202 12.75 -11.59 0.90
C ILE A 202 11.95 -11.99 -0.35
N PRO A 203 11.41 -13.22 -0.42
CA PRO A 203 10.60 -13.67 -1.56
C PRO A 203 9.40 -12.76 -1.80
N LEU A 204 9.19 -12.37 -3.05
CA LEU A 204 8.02 -11.63 -3.50
C LEU A 204 7.09 -12.56 -4.29
N GLN A 205 5.83 -12.66 -3.87
CA GLN A 205 4.80 -13.37 -4.60
C GLN A 205 3.81 -12.38 -5.22
N ILE A 206 3.51 -12.58 -6.50
CA ILE A 206 2.44 -11.85 -7.20
C ILE A 206 1.31 -12.84 -7.42
N LYS A 207 0.16 -12.60 -6.80
CA LYS A 207 -1.01 -13.48 -6.82
C LYS A 207 -2.27 -12.75 -7.28
N SER A 208 -3.22 -13.52 -7.81
CA SER A 208 -4.52 -12.97 -8.21
C SER A 208 -5.49 -12.94 -7.03
N PHE A 209 -6.13 -11.78 -6.78
CA PHE A 209 -7.27 -11.72 -5.87
C PHE A 209 -8.58 -12.20 -6.53
N ILE A 210 -8.62 -12.30 -7.87
CA ILE A 210 -9.77 -12.86 -8.60
C ILE A 210 -9.82 -14.38 -8.43
N ASP A 211 -8.65 -15.04 -8.42
CA ASP A 211 -8.53 -16.48 -8.19
C ASP A 211 -7.39 -16.77 -7.19
N PRO A 212 -7.67 -16.64 -5.88
CA PRO A 212 -6.66 -16.82 -4.84
C PRO A 212 -6.08 -18.23 -4.74
N SER A 213 -6.73 -19.24 -5.35
CA SER A 213 -6.27 -20.64 -5.34
C SER A 213 -5.03 -20.86 -6.20
N LYS A 214 -4.77 -19.97 -7.17
CA LYS A 214 -3.62 -20.08 -8.07
C LYS A 214 -2.32 -19.66 -7.40
N SER A 215 -1.23 -20.35 -7.74
CA SER A 215 0.10 -20.14 -7.15
C SER A 215 0.68 -18.73 -7.39
N GLY A 216 0.32 -18.10 -8.51
CA GLY A 216 0.91 -16.81 -8.91
C GLY A 216 2.33 -16.96 -9.47
N THR A 217 3.14 -15.91 -9.35
CA THR A 217 4.58 -15.87 -9.69
C THR A 217 5.39 -15.60 -8.43
N THR A 218 6.49 -16.31 -8.25
CA THR A 218 7.47 -16.05 -7.18
C THR A 218 8.72 -15.39 -7.77
N ILE A 219 9.19 -14.32 -7.12
CA ILE A 219 10.39 -13.57 -7.46
C ILE A 219 11.41 -13.72 -6.33
#